data_8df3dfb2cee8557bc62a45c613c8c134
#
_entry.id   8df3dfb2cee8557bc62a45c613c8c134
#
_cell.length_a   1.000
_cell.length_b   1.000
_cell.length_c   1.000
_cell.angle_alpha   90.00
_cell.angle_beta   90.00
_cell.angle_gamma   90.00
#
_symmetry.space_group_name_H-M   'P 1'
#
loop_
_entity.id
_entity.type
_entity.pdbx_description
1 polymer ?
#
loop_
_entity_poly.entity_id
_entity_poly.type
_entity_poly.pdbx_seq_one_letter_code
_entity_poly.pdbx_strand_id
1 'polypeptide(L)'
;LDHLPESNITRQIHALVSTVGQAKVLAMQERIAQINPQCRVLAIDEFVEPDNWLELLGKAQQQAGEVTAVIDCCDQPKAKLALAQWARETKSRFIAVGAAGGKRLAHKVDIDDLSQVTHDPLLAQLRQRLRKQYGAPREGKKMGVACVFSREAVAPPDASCAIEGADGTLNCH
;
A
#
# COMPACT_ATOMS: atom_id res chain seq x y z
N LEU A 1 14.62 -6.32 0.17
CA LEU A 1 14.66 -5.79 -1.20
C LEU A 1 14.44 -4.28 -1.26
N ASP A 2 13.57 -3.73 -0.39
CA ASP A 2 13.37 -2.28 -0.28
C ASP A 2 14.07 -1.76 0.97
N HIS A 3 15.03 -0.84 0.78
CA HIS A 3 15.84 -0.28 1.85
C HIS A 3 15.38 1.12 2.21
N LEU A 4 15.70 1.58 3.41
CA LEU A 4 15.36 2.90 3.91
C LEU A 4 16.31 3.97 3.36
N PRO A 5 15.89 4.85 2.45
CA PRO A 5 16.66 6.04 2.11
C PRO A 5 16.46 7.12 3.18
N GLU A 6 17.41 8.04 3.27
CA GLU A 6 17.37 9.18 4.20
C GLU A 6 16.08 10.01 4.07
N SER A 7 15.57 10.18 2.85
CA SER A 7 14.35 10.92 2.58
C SER A 7 13.10 10.35 3.27
N ASN A 8 13.14 9.10 3.72
CA ASN A 8 12.01 8.49 4.44
C ASN A 8 11.89 8.94 5.90
N ILE A 9 12.96 9.51 6.49
CA ILE A 9 12.97 9.98 7.88
C ILE A 9 11.87 11.01 8.14
N THR A 10 11.48 11.77 7.14
CA THR A 10 10.47 12.82 7.27
C THR A 10 9.05 12.30 7.52
N ARG A 11 8.74 11.01 7.22
CA ARG A 11 7.36 10.50 7.19
C ARG A 11 7.16 9.04 7.57
N GLN A 12 8.21 8.25 7.71
CA GLN A 12 8.10 6.82 8.02
C GLN A 12 8.61 6.54 9.43
N ILE A 13 7.77 5.99 10.29
CA ILE A 13 8.04 5.80 11.73
C ILE A 13 9.26 4.91 12.04
N HIS A 14 9.62 4.02 11.14
CA HIS A 14 10.77 3.12 11.25
C HIS A 14 12.04 3.68 10.58
N ALA A 15 11.94 4.83 9.88
CA ALA A 15 13.07 5.49 9.27
C ALA A 15 13.71 6.46 10.25
N LEU A 16 14.85 6.10 10.76
CA LEU A 16 15.71 6.87 11.67
C LEU A 16 17.11 6.99 11.07
N VAL A 17 17.92 7.92 11.54
CA VAL A 17 19.34 8.02 11.15
C VAL A 17 20.04 6.66 11.33
N SER A 18 19.73 5.93 12.41
CA SER A 18 20.32 4.62 12.72
C SER A 18 19.80 3.47 11.85
N THR A 19 18.68 3.64 11.14
CA THR A 19 18.08 2.59 10.29
C THR A 19 18.20 2.87 8.80
N VAL A 20 18.77 4.02 8.39
CA VAL A 20 19.06 4.30 6.99
C VAL A 20 19.94 3.19 6.40
N GLY A 21 19.57 2.68 5.23
CA GLY A 21 20.25 1.56 4.57
C GLY A 21 19.77 0.17 5.01
N GLN A 22 18.97 0.04 6.08
CA GLN A 22 18.38 -1.25 6.46
C GLN A 22 17.20 -1.64 5.54
N ALA A 23 16.94 -2.95 5.44
CA ALA A 23 15.72 -3.44 4.80
C ALA A 23 14.48 -2.93 5.56
N LYS A 24 13.50 -2.37 4.85
CA LYS A 24 12.29 -1.76 5.46
C LYS A 24 11.53 -2.71 6.36
N VAL A 25 11.41 -3.98 5.96
CA VAL A 25 10.68 -4.99 6.74
C VAL A 25 11.35 -5.26 8.09
N LEU A 26 12.70 -5.28 8.13
CA LEU A 26 13.45 -5.51 9.36
C LEU A 26 13.39 -4.29 10.28
N ALA A 27 13.58 -3.10 9.74
CA ALA A 27 13.45 -1.87 10.51
C ALA A 27 12.03 -1.69 11.09
N MET A 28 11.00 -2.10 10.34
CA MET A 28 9.62 -2.08 10.83
C MET A 28 9.39 -3.14 11.92
N GLN A 29 9.95 -4.35 11.77
CA GLN A 29 9.89 -5.38 12.80
C GLN A 29 10.49 -4.90 14.13
N GLU A 30 11.67 -4.28 14.08
CA GLU A 30 12.32 -3.69 15.27
C GLU A 30 11.47 -2.57 15.88
N ARG A 31 10.87 -1.72 15.05
CA ARG A 31 10.00 -0.64 15.51
C ARG A 31 8.75 -1.16 16.19
N ILE A 32 8.11 -2.18 15.64
CA ILE A 32 6.93 -2.81 16.25
C ILE A 32 7.29 -3.43 17.60
N ALA A 33 8.43 -4.10 17.70
CA ALA A 33 8.90 -4.67 18.96
C ALA A 33 9.13 -3.62 20.06
N GLN A 34 9.56 -2.40 19.69
CA GLN A 34 9.69 -1.28 20.62
C GLN A 34 8.32 -0.71 21.07
N ILE A 35 7.31 -0.76 20.21
CA ILE A 35 5.95 -0.26 20.52
C ILE A 35 5.14 -1.32 21.29
N ASN A 36 5.19 -2.57 20.84
CA ASN A 36 4.50 -3.70 21.45
C ASN A 36 5.39 -4.95 21.44
N PRO A 37 6.14 -5.20 22.51
CA PRO A 37 7.05 -6.35 22.61
C PRO A 37 6.35 -7.72 22.52
N GLN A 38 5.05 -7.78 22.76
CA GLN A 38 4.27 -9.02 22.66
C GLN A 38 3.78 -9.33 21.24
N CYS A 39 3.91 -8.38 20.32
CA CYS A 39 3.51 -8.57 18.93
C CYS A 39 4.53 -9.48 18.20
N ARG A 40 4.09 -10.65 17.74
CA ARG A 40 4.92 -11.50 16.89
C ARG A 40 4.89 -10.97 15.47
N VAL A 41 6.04 -10.59 14.93
CA VAL A 41 6.18 -10.09 13.58
C VAL A 41 7.01 -11.07 12.76
N LEU A 42 6.46 -11.54 11.66
CA LEU A 42 7.19 -12.27 10.63
C LEU A 42 7.53 -11.30 9.49
N ALA A 43 8.80 -10.94 9.38
CA ALA A 43 9.30 -10.12 8.29
C ALA A 43 9.60 -11.00 7.07
N ILE A 44 8.97 -10.71 5.94
CA ILE A 44 9.22 -11.37 4.65
C ILE A 44 9.78 -10.31 3.70
N ASP A 45 11.08 -10.41 3.39
CA ASP A 45 11.79 -9.46 2.52
C ASP A 45 11.67 -9.88 1.05
N GLU A 46 10.44 -9.93 0.55
CA GLU A 46 10.12 -10.25 -0.82
C GLU A 46 9.08 -9.26 -1.37
N PHE A 47 9.19 -8.90 -2.64
CA PHE A 47 8.12 -8.15 -3.32
C PHE A 47 6.95 -9.07 -3.61
N VAL A 48 5.74 -8.57 -3.35
CA VAL A 48 4.51 -9.25 -3.75
C VAL A 48 4.30 -9.05 -5.23
N GLU A 49 4.16 -10.16 -5.96
CA GLU A 49 3.83 -10.18 -7.38
C GLU A 49 2.63 -11.12 -7.64
N PRO A 50 1.99 -11.02 -8.83
CA PRO A 50 0.82 -11.85 -9.13
C PRO A 50 1.08 -13.36 -9.08
N ASP A 51 2.29 -13.78 -9.37
CA ASP A 51 2.71 -15.19 -9.45
C ASP A 51 3.25 -15.76 -8.13
N ASN A 52 3.67 -14.92 -7.18
CA ASN A 52 4.22 -15.38 -5.90
C ASN A 52 3.28 -15.15 -4.69
N TRP A 53 2.20 -14.40 -4.83
CA TRP A 53 1.32 -14.03 -3.72
C TRP A 53 0.83 -15.23 -2.90
N LEU A 54 0.35 -16.28 -3.56
CA LEU A 54 -0.17 -17.46 -2.87
C LEU A 54 0.91 -18.23 -2.12
N GLU A 55 2.12 -18.25 -2.65
CA GLU A 55 3.28 -18.86 -1.97
C GLU A 55 3.65 -18.06 -0.71
N LEU A 56 3.72 -16.72 -0.81
CA LEU A 56 4.01 -15.84 0.32
C LEU A 56 2.93 -15.95 1.41
N LEU A 57 1.67 -16.01 1.02
CA LEU A 57 0.56 -16.24 1.94
C LEU A 57 0.69 -17.59 2.64
N GLY A 58 1.01 -18.65 1.90
CA GLY A 58 1.24 -19.99 2.45
C GLY A 58 2.42 -20.03 3.45
N LYS A 59 3.53 -19.39 3.12
CA LYS A 59 4.68 -19.21 4.03
C LYS A 59 4.27 -18.50 5.33
N ALA A 60 3.50 -17.41 5.21
CA ALA A 60 3.02 -16.68 6.37
C ALA A 60 2.10 -17.53 7.25
N GLN A 61 1.16 -18.27 6.66
CA GLN A 61 0.25 -19.15 7.38
C GLN A 61 0.96 -20.30 8.09
N GLN A 62 1.95 -20.91 7.47
CA GLN A 62 2.74 -21.99 8.09
C GLN A 62 3.54 -21.51 9.31
N GLN A 63 4.05 -20.29 9.30
CA GLN A 63 4.91 -19.77 10.35
C GLN A 63 4.16 -18.99 11.44
N ALA A 64 3.10 -18.30 11.09
CA ALA A 64 2.36 -17.40 11.98
C ALA A 64 0.93 -17.85 12.30
N GLY A 65 0.41 -18.87 11.62
CA GLY A 65 -0.96 -19.35 11.77
C GLY A 65 -1.92 -18.69 10.77
N GLU A 66 -3.23 -18.83 11.01
CA GLU A 66 -4.27 -18.34 10.11
C GLU A 66 -4.18 -16.83 9.88
N VAL A 67 -4.20 -16.43 8.61
CA VAL A 67 -4.29 -15.02 8.22
C VAL A 67 -5.76 -14.60 8.21
N THR A 68 -6.15 -13.79 9.17
CA THR A 68 -7.53 -13.35 9.35
C THR A 68 -7.89 -12.11 8.53
N ALA A 69 -6.91 -11.31 8.14
CA ALA A 69 -7.09 -10.13 7.30
C ALA A 69 -5.80 -9.76 6.55
N VAL A 70 -5.95 -9.11 5.41
CA VAL A 70 -4.84 -8.58 4.61
C VAL A 70 -5.05 -7.07 4.41
N ILE A 71 -4.02 -6.28 4.71
CA ILE A 71 -3.97 -4.84 4.44
C ILE A 71 -2.92 -4.60 3.35
N ASP A 72 -3.36 -4.14 2.20
CA ASP A 72 -2.51 -3.85 1.06
C ASP A 72 -2.12 -2.37 1.03
N CYS A 73 -0.88 -2.08 1.40
CA CYS A 73 -0.29 -0.75 1.33
C CYS A 73 0.69 -0.60 0.15
N CYS A 74 0.69 -1.55 -0.80
CA CYS A 74 1.57 -1.50 -1.96
C CYS A 74 1.18 -0.36 -2.91
N ASP A 75 2.18 0.25 -3.53
CA ASP A 75 2.00 1.20 -4.64
C ASP A 75 2.11 0.52 -6.02
N GLN A 76 2.52 -0.75 -6.06
CA GLN A 76 2.68 -1.53 -7.29
C GLN A 76 1.32 -1.97 -7.87
N PRO A 77 0.91 -1.45 -9.06
CA PRO A 77 -0.43 -1.71 -9.57
C PRO A 77 -0.72 -3.16 -9.94
N LYS A 78 0.31 -3.96 -10.25
CA LYS A 78 0.16 -5.39 -10.56
C LYS A 78 -0.12 -6.20 -9.30
N ALA A 79 0.69 -5.98 -8.25
CA ALA A 79 0.50 -6.62 -6.95
C ALA A 79 -0.87 -6.27 -6.35
N LYS A 80 -1.21 -4.98 -6.30
CA LYS A 80 -2.50 -4.49 -5.80
C LYS A 80 -3.68 -5.12 -6.52
N LEU A 81 -3.59 -5.29 -7.84
CA LEU A 81 -4.62 -5.94 -8.64
C LEU A 81 -4.78 -7.43 -8.28
N ALA A 82 -3.66 -8.16 -8.15
CA ALA A 82 -3.67 -9.58 -7.80
C ALA A 82 -4.26 -9.81 -6.40
N LEU A 83 -3.84 -9.03 -5.42
CA LEU A 83 -4.34 -9.07 -4.05
C LEU A 83 -5.85 -8.78 -3.97
N ALA A 84 -6.30 -7.71 -4.65
CA ALA A 84 -7.72 -7.35 -4.67
C ALA A 84 -8.58 -8.40 -5.37
N GLN A 85 -8.10 -9.00 -6.46
CA GLN A 85 -8.82 -10.07 -7.15
C GLN A 85 -8.88 -11.34 -6.30
N TRP A 86 -7.77 -11.77 -5.71
CA TRP A 86 -7.73 -12.87 -4.76
C TRP A 86 -8.74 -12.68 -3.62
N ALA A 87 -8.76 -11.51 -3.02
CA ALA A 87 -9.67 -11.21 -1.91
C ALA A 87 -11.15 -11.28 -2.32
N ARG A 88 -11.49 -10.83 -3.53
CA ARG A 88 -12.86 -10.94 -4.09
C ARG A 88 -13.28 -12.38 -4.33
N GLU A 89 -12.38 -13.22 -4.85
CA GLU A 89 -12.65 -14.64 -5.13
C GLU A 89 -12.80 -15.45 -3.85
N THR A 90 -11.92 -15.23 -2.88
CA THR A 90 -11.91 -15.97 -1.62
C THR A 90 -12.85 -15.39 -0.56
N LYS A 91 -13.38 -14.18 -0.78
CA LYS A 91 -14.14 -13.40 0.21
C LYS A 91 -13.37 -13.14 1.51
N SER A 92 -12.06 -13.08 1.41
CA SER A 92 -11.17 -12.78 2.53
C SER A 92 -11.34 -11.34 2.99
N ARG A 93 -11.09 -11.07 4.29
CA ARG A 93 -11.04 -9.70 4.80
C ARG A 93 -9.84 -8.98 4.21
N PHE A 94 -10.11 -7.96 3.43
CA PHE A 94 -9.09 -7.25 2.68
C PHE A 94 -9.36 -5.75 2.66
N ILE A 95 -8.31 -4.96 2.82
CA ILE A 95 -8.36 -3.50 2.72
C ILE A 95 -7.25 -3.04 1.78
N ALA A 96 -7.60 -2.32 0.73
CA ALA A 96 -6.64 -1.65 -0.14
C ALA A 96 -6.43 -0.21 0.34
N VAL A 97 -5.18 0.19 0.55
CA VAL A 97 -4.83 1.56 0.92
C VAL A 97 -4.48 2.34 -0.34
N GLY A 98 -5.04 3.53 -0.46
CA GLY A 98 -4.78 4.47 -1.54
C GLY A 98 -3.46 5.22 -1.39
N ALA A 99 -3.16 6.09 -2.36
CA ALA A 99 -1.96 6.91 -2.36
C ALA A 99 -2.09 8.13 -1.42
N ALA A 100 -1.07 8.36 -0.59
CA ALA A 100 -1.02 9.50 0.32
C ALA A 100 -0.31 10.73 -0.27
N GLY A 101 0.41 10.58 -1.39
CA GLY A 101 1.16 11.66 -2.02
C GLY A 101 0.27 12.85 -2.40
N GLY A 102 0.70 14.07 -2.06
CA GLY A 102 -0.05 15.30 -2.31
C GLY A 102 -1.31 15.47 -1.45
N LYS A 103 -1.47 14.71 -0.36
CA LYS A 103 -2.57 14.84 0.61
C LYS A 103 -2.08 15.53 1.87
N ARG A 104 -2.85 16.49 2.38
CA ARG A 104 -2.49 17.33 3.54
C ARG A 104 -3.55 17.33 4.64
N LEU A 105 -4.79 16.92 4.32
CA LEU A 105 -5.94 17.03 5.20
C LEU A 105 -6.30 15.66 5.79
N ALA A 106 -5.69 15.30 6.92
CA ALA A 106 -5.87 13.98 7.55
C ALA A 106 -7.36 13.68 7.89
N HIS A 107 -8.16 14.69 8.20
CA HIS A 107 -9.59 14.55 8.49
C HIS A 107 -10.44 14.17 7.26
N LYS A 108 -9.87 14.20 6.05
CA LYS A 108 -10.54 13.73 4.82
C LYS A 108 -10.26 12.27 4.48
N VAL A 109 -9.54 11.55 5.33
CA VAL A 109 -9.39 10.11 5.21
C VAL A 109 -10.73 9.44 5.47
N ASP A 110 -11.08 8.50 4.61
CA ASP A 110 -12.35 7.80 4.62
C ASP A 110 -12.18 6.32 4.27
N ILE A 111 -13.19 5.53 4.59
CA ILE A 111 -13.26 4.09 4.29
C ILE A 111 -14.53 3.85 3.49
N ASP A 112 -14.38 3.33 2.27
CA ASP A 112 -15.52 2.99 1.42
C ASP A 112 -15.18 1.84 0.46
N ASP A 113 -16.18 1.32 -0.24
CA ASP A 113 -15.96 0.37 -1.33
C ASP A 113 -15.23 1.04 -2.51
N LEU A 114 -14.39 0.29 -3.19
CA LEU A 114 -13.61 0.76 -4.34
C LEU A 114 -14.46 1.45 -5.42
N SER A 115 -15.76 1.08 -5.54
CA SER A 115 -16.69 1.72 -6.47
C SER A 115 -16.96 3.19 -6.14
N GLN A 116 -16.83 3.58 -4.86
CA GLN A 116 -17.12 4.92 -4.34
C GLN A 116 -15.87 5.79 -4.15
N VAL A 117 -14.68 5.21 -4.33
CA VAL A 117 -13.41 5.95 -4.17
C VAL A 117 -13.30 7.09 -5.17
N THR A 118 -12.94 8.27 -4.67
CA THR A 118 -12.69 9.49 -5.46
C THR A 118 -11.31 10.05 -5.16
N HIS A 119 -10.77 10.88 -6.05
CA HIS A 119 -9.52 11.64 -5.86
C HIS A 119 -8.27 10.80 -5.58
N ASP A 120 -8.29 9.51 -5.90
CA ASP A 120 -7.16 8.61 -5.76
C ASP A 120 -6.82 7.94 -7.11
N PRO A 121 -5.77 8.36 -7.80
CA PRO A 121 -5.38 7.80 -9.10
C PRO A 121 -5.01 6.31 -9.05
N LEU A 122 -4.35 5.86 -7.94
CA LEU A 122 -3.94 4.46 -7.78
C LEU A 122 -5.15 3.54 -7.68
N LEU A 123 -6.10 3.90 -6.82
CA LEU A 123 -7.34 3.13 -6.65
C LEU A 123 -8.27 3.26 -7.87
N ALA A 124 -8.28 4.40 -8.56
CA ALA A 124 -8.99 4.55 -9.83
C ALA A 124 -8.45 3.58 -10.91
N GLN A 125 -7.13 3.43 -10.98
CA GLN A 125 -6.49 2.46 -11.88
C GLN A 125 -6.83 1.01 -11.48
N LEU A 126 -6.80 0.69 -10.18
CA LEU A 126 -7.22 -0.62 -9.68
C LEU A 126 -8.66 -0.94 -10.09
N ARG A 127 -9.59 0.00 -9.86
CA ARG A 127 -11.00 -0.12 -10.26
C ARG A 127 -11.17 -0.39 -11.74
N GLN A 128 -10.45 0.37 -12.58
CA GLN A 128 -10.51 0.19 -14.04
C GLN A 128 -10.01 -1.19 -14.47
N ARG A 129 -8.88 -1.65 -13.89
CA ARG A 129 -8.28 -2.95 -14.21
C ARG A 129 -9.16 -4.11 -13.76
N LEU A 130 -9.73 -4.06 -12.56
CA LEU A 130 -10.67 -5.08 -12.08
C LEU A 130 -11.90 -5.19 -12.99
N ARG A 131 -12.43 -4.07 -13.49
CA ARG A 131 -13.54 -4.08 -14.46
C ARG A 131 -13.16 -4.67 -15.80
N LYS A 132 -11.98 -4.31 -16.30
CA LYS A 132 -11.52 -4.72 -17.64
C LYS A 132 -11.09 -6.20 -17.68
N GLN A 133 -10.39 -6.67 -16.66
CA GLN A 133 -9.75 -8.00 -16.67
C GLN A 133 -10.57 -9.06 -15.95
N TYR A 134 -11.35 -8.68 -14.93
CA TYR A 134 -12.05 -9.62 -14.05
C TYR A 134 -13.57 -9.37 -13.97
N GLY A 135 -14.10 -8.57 -14.86
CA GLY A 135 -15.56 -8.36 -14.96
C GLY A 135 -16.18 -7.76 -13.69
N ALA A 136 -15.40 -6.99 -12.89
CA ALA A 136 -15.93 -6.38 -11.67
C ALA A 136 -17.12 -5.46 -11.96
N PRO A 137 -18.09 -5.34 -11.03
CA PRO A 137 -19.32 -4.58 -11.23
C PRO A 137 -19.07 -3.14 -11.68
N ARG A 138 -19.94 -2.65 -12.55
CA ARG A 138 -19.97 -1.25 -12.99
C ARG A 138 -20.97 -0.46 -12.14
N GLU A 139 -21.32 0.71 -12.58
CA GLU A 139 -22.09 1.75 -11.88
C GLU A 139 -23.17 1.25 -10.90
N GLY A 140 -23.23 1.87 -9.73
CA GLY A 140 -24.23 1.61 -8.69
C GLY A 140 -24.06 0.33 -7.87
N LYS A 141 -23.12 -0.55 -8.23
CA LYS A 141 -22.88 -1.80 -7.50
C LYS A 141 -21.54 -1.81 -6.80
N LYS A 142 -21.52 -2.31 -5.55
CA LYS A 142 -20.28 -2.51 -4.79
C LYS A 142 -19.36 -3.51 -5.50
N MET A 143 -18.08 -3.23 -5.47
CA MET A 143 -17.05 -4.11 -6.03
C MET A 143 -16.55 -5.16 -5.05
N GLY A 144 -16.86 -5.01 -3.75
CA GLY A 144 -16.43 -5.91 -2.69
C GLY A 144 -14.96 -5.74 -2.29
N VAL A 145 -14.38 -4.56 -2.50
CA VAL A 145 -13.03 -4.20 -2.09
C VAL A 145 -13.12 -2.98 -1.19
N ALA A 146 -12.89 -3.15 0.11
CA ALA A 146 -12.80 -2.04 1.04
C ALA A 146 -11.52 -1.25 0.81
N CYS A 147 -11.61 0.07 0.82
CA CYS A 147 -10.47 0.96 0.59
C CYS A 147 -10.36 2.00 1.69
N VAL A 148 -9.13 2.30 2.12
CA VAL A 148 -8.80 3.49 2.91
C VAL A 148 -8.16 4.51 1.96
N PHE A 149 -8.71 5.70 1.87
CA PHE A 149 -8.26 6.74 0.94
C PHE A 149 -8.60 8.14 1.45
N SER A 150 -8.03 9.16 0.84
CA SER A 150 -8.42 10.55 1.14
C SER A 150 -9.34 11.10 0.06
N ARG A 151 -10.44 11.74 0.48
CA ARG A 151 -11.34 12.49 -0.42
C ARG A 151 -10.76 13.84 -0.86
N GLU A 152 -9.54 14.12 -0.46
CA GLU A 152 -8.82 15.32 -0.88
C GLU A 152 -8.33 15.18 -2.33
N ALA A 153 -8.44 16.23 -3.12
CA ALA A 153 -7.77 16.27 -4.43
C ALA A 153 -6.25 16.23 -4.25
N VAL A 154 -5.55 15.58 -5.16
CA VAL A 154 -4.07 15.55 -5.13
C VAL A 154 -3.55 16.96 -5.39
N ALA A 155 -2.79 17.52 -4.44
CA ALA A 155 -2.12 18.79 -4.65
C ALA A 155 -0.97 18.62 -5.67
N PRO A 156 -0.77 19.59 -6.56
CA PRO A 156 0.42 19.59 -7.41
C PRO A 156 1.69 19.67 -6.56
N PRO A 157 2.85 19.18 -7.08
CA PRO A 157 4.13 19.35 -6.41
C PRO A 157 4.38 20.84 -6.11
N ASP A 158 4.95 21.12 -4.93
CA ASP A 158 5.32 22.48 -4.57
C ASP A 158 6.49 22.93 -5.44
N ALA A 159 6.35 24.08 -6.11
CA ALA A 159 7.38 24.60 -6.98
C ALA A 159 8.71 24.89 -6.22
N SER A 160 8.65 25.07 -4.89
CA SER A 160 9.85 25.24 -4.04
C SER A 160 10.70 23.96 -3.89
N CYS A 161 10.15 22.80 -4.26
CA CYS A 161 10.87 21.52 -4.26
C CYS A 161 11.58 21.21 -5.60
N ALA A 162 11.51 22.09 -6.58
CA ALA A 162 12.27 21.98 -7.82
C ALA A 162 13.74 22.33 -7.52
N ILE A 163 14.53 21.34 -7.06
CA ILE A 163 15.98 21.41 -7.18
C ILE A 163 16.25 21.27 -8.69
N GLU A 164 16.82 22.31 -9.29
CA GLU A 164 17.34 22.26 -10.64
C GLU A 164 18.46 21.24 -10.74
N GLY A 165 18.10 19.99 -10.94
CA GLY A 165 19.01 18.91 -11.32
C GLY A 165 18.91 18.71 -12.82
N ALA A 166 20.04 18.64 -13.49
CA ALA A 166 20.24 18.71 -14.93
C ALA A 166 19.61 17.57 -15.77
N ASP A 167 18.74 16.72 -15.23
CA ASP A 167 18.01 15.70 -15.96
C ASP A 167 16.56 15.66 -15.48
N GLY A 168 15.66 16.12 -16.33
CA GLY A 168 14.23 16.40 -16.09
C GLY A 168 13.33 15.20 -15.69
N THR A 169 13.74 14.36 -14.76
CA THR A 169 12.90 13.33 -14.15
C THR A 169 12.68 13.63 -12.67
N LEU A 170 11.58 14.31 -12.36
CA LEU A 170 11.06 14.47 -11.01
C LEU A 170 10.49 13.12 -10.53
N ASN A 171 11.27 12.36 -9.79
CA ASN A 171 10.78 11.23 -9.00
C ASN A 171 10.60 11.67 -7.55
N CYS A 172 9.45 12.25 -7.23
CA CYS A 172 8.94 12.34 -5.87
C CYS A 172 8.10 11.07 -5.60
N HIS A 173 8.76 10.03 -5.08
CA HIS A 173 8.09 8.84 -4.53
C HIS A 173 7.82 8.99 -3.05
#